data_fdc28e235a298523e5475eb4d390d65f
#
_entry.id   fdc28e235a298523e5475eb4d390d65f
#
_cell.length_a   1.000
_cell.length_b   1.000
_cell.length_c   1.000
_cell.angle_alpha   90.00
_cell.angle_beta   90.00
_cell.angle_gamma   90.00
#
_symmetry.space_group_name_H-M   'P 1'
#
loop_
_entity.id
_entity.type
_entity.pdbx_description
1 polymer ?
#
loop_
_entity_poly.entity_id
_entity_poly.type
_entity_poly.pdbx_seq_one_letter_code
_entity_poly.pdbx_strand_id
1 'polypeptide(L)'
;MNPHQSRFLDLALARNVLRFGEFSLKSGRTSPYFFNAGLFDSGAALAELGECYADALDASGLAFDMLFGPAYKGIPLATALAVALARRGRDLPVA
;
A
#
# COMPACT_ATOMS: atom_id res chain seq x y z
N MET A 1 10.50 -4.67 13.76
CA MET A 1 9.63 -4.45 12.60
C MET A 1 9.65 -5.69 11.72
N ASN A 2 8.48 -6.10 11.20
CA ASN A 2 8.37 -7.25 10.32
C ASN A 2 9.06 -7.02 8.97
N PRO A 3 9.50 -8.09 8.26
CA PRO A 3 10.08 -7.91 6.93
C PRO A 3 9.18 -7.16 5.96
N HIS A 4 7.87 -7.41 5.96
CA HIS A 4 6.95 -6.70 5.05
C HIS A 4 6.80 -5.23 5.41
N GLN A 5 6.89 -4.88 6.69
CA GLN A 5 6.85 -3.48 7.12
C GLN A 5 8.11 -2.74 6.70
N SER A 6 9.29 -3.36 6.87
CA SER A 6 10.54 -2.79 6.40
C SER A 6 10.55 -2.60 4.90
N ARG A 7 10.07 -3.61 4.16
CA ARG A 7 9.96 -3.56 2.71
C ARG A 7 9.03 -2.43 2.25
N PHE A 8 7.91 -2.25 2.93
CA PHE A 8 6.97 -1.16 2.62
C PHE A 8 7.63 0.20 2.85
N LEU A 9 8.32 0.38 3.98
CA LEU A 9 8.99 1.65 4.28
C LEU A 9 10.10 1.95 3.27
N ASP A 10 10.88 0.95 2.89
CA ASP A 10 11.91 1.11 1.87
C ASP A 10 11.31 1.53 0.53
N LEU A 11 10.20 0.92 0.13
CA LEU A 11 9.50 1.28 -1.09
C LEU A 11 8.96 2.71 -1.01
N ALA A 12 8.33 3.07 0.10
CA ALA A 12 7.75 4.39 0.30
C ALA A 12 8.82 5.49 0.23
N LEU A 13 9.98 5.25 0.82
CA LEU A 13 11.10 6.20 0.77
C LEU A 13 11.69 6.27 -0.64
N ALA A 14 11.88 5.12 -1.30
CA ALA A 14 12.45 5.07 -2.65
C ALA A 14 11.58 5.79 -3.68
N ARG A 15 10.26 5.77 -3.50
CA ARG A 15 9.31 6.41 -4.41
C ARG A 15 8.90 7.82 -3.97
N ASN A 16 9.50 8.35 -2.91
CA ASN A 16 9.16 9.66 -2.34
C ASN A 16 7.71 9.75 -1.85
N VAL A 17 7.08 8.61 -1.60
CA VAL A 17 5.74 8.54 -1.00
C VAL A 17 5.80 9.03 0.44
N LEU A 18 6.83 8.61 1.17
CA LEU A 18 7.12 9.07 2.52
C LEU A 18 8.37 9.94 2.47
N ARG A 19 8.24 11.16 2.96
CA ARG A 19 9.35 12.12 3.01
C ARG A 19 9.44 12.71 4.40
N PHE A 20 10.67 12.85 4.89
CA PHE A 20 10.94 13.49 6.17
C PHE A 20 11.41 14.93 5.93
N GLY A 21 11.06 15.81 6.86
CA GLY A 21 11.39 17.22 6.79
C GLY A 21 10.34 18.02 7.53
N GLU A 22 10.22 19.29 7.19
CA GLU A 22 9.23 20.18 7.76
C GLU A 22 8.19 20.52 6.69
N PHE A 23 6.95 20.06 6.90
CA PHE A 23 5.88 20.21 5.91
C PHE A 23 4.67 20.89 6.55
N SER A 24 4.08 21.85 5.82
CA SER A 24 2.83 22.47 6.19
C SER A 24 1.68 21.68 5.59
N LEU A 25 0.74 21.24 6.44
CA LEU A 25 -0.43 20.50 6.03
C LEU A 25 -1.59 21.44 5.68
N LYS A 26 -2.60 20.93 4.99
CA LYS A 26 -3.82 21.71 4.67
C LYS A 26 -4.52 22.23 5.92
N SER A 27 -4.37 21.55 7.05
CA SER A 27 -4.92 21.99 8.34
C SER A 27 -4.17 23.16 8.96
N GLY A 28 -3.05 23.59 8.38
CA GLY A 28 -2.17 24.61 8.91
C GLY A 28 -1.13 24.08 9.90
N ARG A 29 -1.16 22.79 10.20
CA ARG A 29 -0.19 22.15 11.10
C ARG A 29 1.12 21.87 10.36
N THR A 30 2.22 21.93 11.11
CA THR A 30 3.53 21.51 10.62
C THR A 30 3.77 20.07 11.01
N SER A 31 4.20 19.24 10.08
CA SER A 31 4.48 17.84 10.33
C SER A 31 5.95 17.52 10.01
N PRO A 32 6.59 16.62 10.79
CA PRO A 32 7.97 16.19 10.48
C PRO A 32 8.04 15.21 9.31
N TYR A 33 6.91 14.78 8.76
CA TYR A 33 6.87 13.91 7.58
C TYR A 33 5.67 14.23 6.71
N PHE A 34 5.75 13.77 5.47
CA PHE A 34 4.66 13.85 4.50
C PHE A 34 4.51 12.52 3.80
N PHE A 35 3.26 12.04 3.68
CA PHE A 35 2.94 10.78 3.02
C PHE A 35 1.97 11.04 1.88
N ASN A 36 2.36 10.65 0.66
CA ASN A 36 1.54 10.83 -0.55
C ASN A 36 1.43 9.49 -1.30
N ALA A 37 0.37 8.74 -1.02
CA ALA A 37 0.13 7.44 -1.65
C ALA A 37 -0.06 7.54 -3.18
N GLY A 38 -0.39 8.72 -3.70
CA GLY A 38 -0.52 8.93 -5.13
C GLY A 38 0.78 8.74 -5.91
N LEU A 39 1.92 8.72 -5.23
CA LEU A 39 3.22 8.48 -5.86
C LEU A 39 3.55 7.00 -6.06
N PHE A 40 2.69 6.08 -5.62
CA PHE A 40 2.71 4.70 -6.09
C PHE A 40 2.04 4.64 -7.46
N ASP A 41 2.73 5.10 -8.48
CA ASP A 41 2.13 5.43 -9.78
C ASP A 41 2.72 4.66 -10.97
N SER A 42 3.44 3.57 -10.70
CA SER A 42 3.96 2.70 -11.75
C SER A 42 3.56 1.26 -11.48
N GLY A 43 3.59 0.43 -12.54
CA GLY A 43 3.32 -0.99 -12.40
C GLY A 43 4.27 -1.67 -11.40
N ALA A 44 5.55 -1.32 -11.44
CA ALA A 44 6.53 -1.89 -10.52
C ALA A 44 6.24 -1.48 -9.07
N ALA A 45 5.92 -0.22 -8.84
CA ALA A 45 5.58 0.27 -7.49
C ALA A 45 4.31 -0.39 -6.98
N LEU A 46 3.28 -0.52 -7.82
CA LEU A 46 2.01 -1.16 -7.45
C LEU A 46 2.19 -2.65 -7.20
N ALA A 47 3.01 -3.34 -7.99
CA ALA A 47 3.29 -4.75 -7.78
C ALA A 47 3.96 -4.98 -6.43
N GLU A 48 4.96 -4.18 -6.10
CA GLU A 48 5.67 -4.25 -4.84
C GLU A 48 4.76 -3.93 -3.66
N LEU A 49 3.93 -2.89 -3.81
CA LEU A 49 2.95 -2.49 -2.80
C LEU A 49 1.94 -3.61 -2.54
N GLY A 50 1.42 -4.22 -3.62
CA GLY A 50 0.50 -5.35 -3.52
C GLY A 50 1.10 -6.51 -2.75
N GLU A 51 2.37 -6.83 -2.99
CA GLU A 51 3.08 -7.88 -2.27
C GLU A 51 3.22 -7.54 -0.78
N CYS A 52 3.53 -6.29 -0.44
CA CYS A 52 3.63 -5.87 0.96
C CYS A 52 2.30 -6.03 1.70
N TYR A 53 1.20 -5.63 1.07
CA TYR A 53 -0.13 -5.79 1.67
C TYR A 53 -0.53 -7.25 1.76
N ALA A 54 -0.20 -8.07 0.76
CA ALA A 54 -0.47 -9.50 0.81
C ALA A 54 0.28 -10.17 1.97
N ASP A 55 1.54 -9.80 2.18
CA ASP A 55 2.32 -10.29 3.32
C ASP A 55 1.66 -9.89 4.65
N ALA A 56 1.19 -8.65 4.75
CA ALA A 56 0.54 -8.16 5.95
C ALA A 56 -0.77 -8.92 6.25
N LEU A 57 -1.57 -9.20 5.22
CA LEU A 57 -2.81 -9.95 5.37
C LEU A 57 -2.54 -11.40 5.77
N ASP A 58 -1.57 -12.05 5.14
CA ASP A 58 -1.20 -13.41 5.48
C ASP A 58 -0.70 -13.50 6.94
N ALA A 59 0.07 -12.51 7.37
CA ALA A 59 0.58 -12.46 8.75
C ALA A 59 -0.54 -12.17 9.76
N SER A 60 -1.60 -11.46 9.36
CA SER A 60 -2.69 -11.09 10.26
C SER A 60 -3.63 -12.24 10.61
N GLY A 61 -3.71 -13.24 9.74
CA GLY A 61 -4.64 -14.37 9.90
C GLY A 61 -6.10 -13.99 9.72
N LEU A 62 -6.41 -12.82 9.19
CA LEU A 62 -7.80 -12.39 8.96
C LEU A 62 -8.46 -13.24 7.89
N ALA A 63 -9.73 -13.60 8.15
CA ALA A 63 -10.58 -14.29 7.18
C ALA A 63 -11.45 -13.27 6.47
N PHE A 64 -11.50 -13.35 5.14
CA PHE A 64 -12.33 -12.46 4.32
C PHE A 64 -12.60 -13.11 2.97
N ASP A 65 -13.70 -12.71 2.33
CA ASP A 65 -14.15 -13.32 1.07
C ASP A 65 -14.04 -12.38 -0.12
N MET A 66 -13.75 -11.10 0.11
CA MET A 66 -13.75 -10.08 -0.92
C MET A 66 -12.87 -8.91 -0.53
N LEU A 67 -12.31 -8.23 -1.53
CA LEU A 67 -11.59 -6.99 -1.36
C LEU A 67 -12.42 -5.85 -1.90
N PHE A 68 -12.40 -4.71 -1.20
CA PHE A 68 -13.07 -3.50 -1.64
C PHE A 68 -12.09 -2.34 -1.66
N GLY A 69 -11.99 -1.68 -2.82
CA GLY A 69 -11.17 -0.47 -2.97
C GLY A 69 -12.04 0.76 -3.15
N PRO A 70 -12.12 1.63 -2.15
CA PRO A 70 -12.90 2.86 -2.28
C PRO A 70 -12.32 3.78 -3.36
N ALA A 71 -13.21 4.39 -4.13
CA ALA A 71 -12.79 5.32 -5.18
C ALA A 71 -12.07 6.53 -4.55
N TYR A 72 -11.02 7.05 -5.15
CA TYR A 72 -10.48 6.53 -6.42
C TYR A 72 -9.16 5.81 -6.19
N LYS A 73 -8.37 6.22 -5.21
CA LYS A 73 -7.03 5.68 -4.93
C LYS A 73 -7.05 4.24 -4.44
N GLY A 74 -8.12 3.84 -3.76
CA GLY A 74 -8.26 2.48 -3.27
C GLY A 74 -8.46 1.46 -4.39
N ILE A 75 -8.94 1.87 -5.56
CA ILE A 75 -9.20 0.97 -6.68
C ILE A 75 -7.90 0.30 -7.17
N PRO A 76 -6.86 1.07 -7.58
CA PRO A 76 -5.61 0.42 -8.00
C PRO A 76 -4.93 -0.33 -6.87
N LEU A 77 -5.04 0.14 -5.63
CA LEU A 77 -4.45 -0.54 -4.49
C LEU A 77 -5.11 -1.91 -4.26
N ALA A 78 -6.44 -1.97 -4.24
CA ALA A 78 -7.17 -3.24 -4.07
C ALA A 78 -6.89 -4.17 -5.25
N THR A 79 -6.79 -3.65 -6.47
CA THR A 79 -6.47 -4.44 -7.65
C THR A 79 -5.07 -5.05 -7.54
N ALA A 80 -4.07 -4.26 -7.14
CA ALA A 80 -2.71 -4.74 -6.96
C ALA A 80 -2.64 -5.84 -5.89
N LEU A 81 -3.37 -5.65 -4.79
CA LEU A 81 -3.46 -6.63 -3.72
C LEU A 81 -4.13 -7.92 -4.21
N ALA A 82 -5.25 -7.79 -4.95
CA ALA A 82 -5.96 -8.95 -5.50
C ALA A 82 -5.06 -9.79 -6.41
N VAL A 83 -4.27 -9.12 -7.26
CA VAL A 83 -3.32 -9.80 -8.15
C VAL A 83 -2.24 -10.53 -7.35
N ALA A 84 -1.69 -9.88 -6.32
CA ALA A 84 -0.67 -10.49 -5.48
C ALA A 84 -1.21 -11.74 -4.74
N LEU A 85 -2.44 -11.66 -4.24
CA LEU A 85 -3.08 -12.79 -3.57
C LEU A 85 -3.39 -13.93 -4.54
N ALA A 86 -3.84 -13.62 -5.75
CA ALA A 86 -4.10 -14.62 -6.78
C ALA A 86 -2.83 -15.41 -7.13
N ARG A 87 -1.69 -14.74 -7.21
CA ARG A 87 -0.40 -15.38 -7.44
C ARG A 87 0.00 -16.32 -6.32
N ARG A 88 -0.54 -16.15 -5.13
CA ARG A 88 -0.31 -16.99 -3.95
C ARG A 88 -1.37 -18.08 -3.80
N GLY A 89 -2.25 -18.23 -4.79
CA GLY A 89 -3.31 -19.24 -4.78
C GLY A 89 -4.61 -18.80 -4.11
N ARG A 90 -4.75 -17.50 -3.77
CA ARG A 90 -5.98 -16.95 -3.18
C ARG A 90 -6.65 -16.02 -4.20
N ASP A 91 -7.55 -16.59 -4.98
CA ASP A 91 -8.31 -15.84 -5.97
C ASP A 91 -9.59 -15.32 -5.33
N LEU A 92 -9.65 -14.00 -5.11
CA LEU A 92 -10.76 -13.34 -4.42
C LEU A 92 -11.41 -12.29 -5.32
N PRO A 93 -12.74 -12.11 -5.19
CA PRO A 93 -13.41 -10.99 -5.86
C PRO A 93 -12.90 -9.65 -5.35
N VAL A 94 -12.91 -8.66 -6.24
CA VAL A 94 -12.56 -7.29 -5.90
C VAL A 94 -13.63 -6.35 -6.44
N ALA A 95 -14.00 -5.37 -5.63
CA ALA A 95 -15.00 -4.38 -6.01
C ALA A 95 -14.48 -2.95 -5.84
#